data_f39023e651cfa6881f44525fea50b353
#
_entry.id   f39023e651cfa6881f44525fea50b353
#
_cell.length_a   1.000
_cell.length_b   1.000
_cell.length_c   1.000
_cell.angle_alpha   90.00
_cell.angle_beta   90.00
_cell.angle_gamma   90.00
#
_symmetry.space_group_name_H-M   'P 1'
#
loop_
_entity.id
_entity.type
_entity.pdbx_description
1 polymer ?
#
loop_
_entity_poly.entity_id
_entity_poly.type
_entity_poly.pdbx_seq_one_letter_code
_entity_poly.pdbx_strand_id
1 'polypeptide(L)'
;SNYGKLLRVDQYPIQNYVILDFVLDTGNAAGQNMVTLAAKVACDYIKEKTGADFFLESGFNSDKKASARNMIMGRGHSVIAETTIKSSIVQRILNVDISELEKYQELGPTTSRLAGTQGTHLHISNALTAIYLATGQDTACVAENSIGHFQIESVNDGVKFRLTLPSMTVGTVGGGTRLLAQQQNLKLLGCHEGENSSKKLAEIICASALALETSLLSALASDTFTKAHMKYGLSLI
;
A
#
# COMPACT_ATOMS: atom_id res chain seq x y z
N SER A 1 5.28 -2.42 25.96
CA SER A 1 4.12 -3.10 25.36
C SER A 1 4.35 -4.61 25.34
N ASN A 2 3.35 -5.38 25.69
CA ASN A 2 3.41 -6.85 25.61
C ASN A 2 3.17 -7.36 24.16
N TYR A 3 2.88 -6.46 23.25
CA TYR A 3 2.47 -6.78 21.87
C TYR A 3 3.44 -6.28 20.80
N GLY A 4 4.35 -5.37 21.15
CA GLY A 4 5.37 -4.84 20.25
C GLY A 4 6.74 -5.39 20.59
N LYS A 5 7.51 -5.80 19.59
CA LYS A 5 8.88 -6.30 19.75
C LYS A 5 9.83 -5.40 18.97
N LEU A 6 10.82 -4.81 19.67
CA LEU A 6 11.92 -4.11 19.02
C LEU A 6 12.80 -5.13 18.29
N LEU A 7 12.97 -4.94 16.99
CA LEU A 7 13.78 -5.80 16.13
C LEU A 7 15.22 -5.29 16.00
N ARG A 8 15.37 -3.98 15.74
CA ARG A 8 16.67 -3.30 15.60
C ARG A 8 16.51 -1.79 15.73
N VAL A 9 17.65 -1.11 15.86
CA VAL A 9 17.75 0.36 15.80
C VAL A 9 18.77 0.71 14.73
N ASP A 10 18.31 1.34 13.66
CA ASP A 10 19.19 1.83 12.60
C ASP A 10 19.57 3.28 12.86
N GLN A 11 20.80 3.69 12.51
CA GLN A 11 21.35 5.01 12.79
C GLN A 11 21.72 5.73 11.51
N TYR A 12 21.27 6.99 11.37
CA TYR A 12 21.57 7.82 10.22
C TYR A 12 22.14 9.17 10.71
N PRO A 13 23.46 9.36 10.68
CA PRO A 13 24.08 10.64 11.02
C PRO A 13 23.75 11.69 9.93
N ILE A 14 23.26 12.85 10.36
CA ILE A 14 22.96 13.98 9.48
C ILE A 14 23.46 15.27 10.16
N GLN A 15 24.50 15.88 9.65
CA GLN A 15 25.09 17.10 10.22
C GLN A 15 25.38 16.92 11.74
N ASN A 16 24.71 17.70 12.60
CA ASN A 16 24.86 17.68 14.03
C ASN A 16 23.82 16.77 14.74
N TYR A 17 23.09 15.95 13.99
CA TYR A 17 22.04 15.09 14.48
C TYR A 17 22.29 13.64 14.14
N VAL A 18 21.68 12.74 14.88
CA VAL A 18 21.58 11.33 14.54
C VAL A 18 20.11 10.94 14.52
N ILE A 19 19.63 10.44 13.42
CA ILE A 19 18.29 9.81 13.36
C ILE A 19 18.44 8.38 13.88
N LEU A 20 17.61 8.03 14.86
CA LEU A 20 17.47 6.66 15.38
C LEU A 20 16.15 6.09 14.85
N ASP A 21 16.24 5.12 13.95
CA ASP A 21 15.07 4.44 13.37
C ASP A 21 14.80 3.17 14.16
N PHE A 22 13.80 3.21 15.04
CA PHE A 22 13.37 2.06 15.85
C PHE A 22 12.45 1.16 15.05
N VAL A 23 12.94 0.03 14.61
CA VAL A 23 12.17 -0.94 13.85
C VAL A 23 11.49 -1.92 14.79
N LEU A 24 10.15 -1.89 14.79
CA LEU A 24 9.32 -2.72 15.67
C LEU A 24 8.42 -3.66 14.87
N ASP A 25 8.25 -4.87 15.36
CA ASP A 25 7.14 -5.76 14.97
C ASP A 25 5.94 -5.45 15.86
N THR A 26 4.80 -5.15 15.25
CA THR A 26 3.55 -4.78 15.93
C THR A 26 2.46 -5.85 15.83
N GLY A 27 2.79 -7.02 15.30
CA GLY A 27 1.86 -8.13 15.10
C GLY A 27 0.69 -7.75 14.18
N ASN A 28 -0.53 -8.01 14.63
CA ASN A 28 -1.74 -7.70 13.85
C ASN A 28 -2.22 -6.23 13.98
N ALA A 29 -1.52 -5.37 14.72
CA ALA A 29 -1.84 -3.96 14.80
C ALA A 29 -1.08 -3.17 13.71
N ALA A 30 -1.70 -2.14 13.14
CA ALA A 30 -0.95 -1.15 12.34
C ALA A 30 0.17 -0.47 13.16
N GLY A 31 -0.03 -0.37 14.47
CA GLY A 31 1.03 -0.12 15.45
C GLY A 31 1.44 1.33 15.63
N GLN A 32 0.88 2.29 14.93
CA GLN A 32 1.34 3.70 14.94
C GLN A 32 1.45 4.29 16.35
N ASN A 33 0.40 4.19 17.18
CA ASN A 33 0.45 4.67 18.57
C ASN A 33 1.43 3.86 19.43
N MET A 34 1.50 2.56 19.19
CA MET A 34 2.40 1.65 19.94
C MET A 34 3.87 2.02 19.70
N VAL A 35 4.27 2.24 18.47
CA VAL A 35 5.66 2.60 18.14
C VAL A 35 6.01 3.99 18.64
N THR A 36 5.07 4.94 18.63
CA THR A 36 5.27 6.28 19.21
C THR A 36 5.57 6.22 20.69
N LEU A 37 4.78 5.46 21.45
CA LEU A 37 5.00 5.28 22.89
C LEU A 37 6.30 4.55 23.18
N ALA A 38 6.63 3.50 22.43
CA ALA A 38 7.87 2.75 22.59
C ALA A 38 9.11 3.61 22.29
N ALA A 39 9.07 4.38 21.21
CA ALA A 39 10.13 5.31 20.84
C ALA A 39 10.33 6.39 21.90
N LYS A 40 9.23 6.93 22.49
CA LYS A 40 9.33 7.92 23.57
C LYS A 40 10.10 7.36 24.77
N VAL A 41 9.76 6.17 25.22
CA VAL A 41 10.46 5.51 26.36
C VAL A 41 11.93 5.28 26.04
N ALA A 42 12.25 4.82 24.83
CA ALA A 42 13.63 4.62 24.39
C ALA A 42 14.43 5.94 24.35
N CYS A 43 13.81 7.00 23.81
CA CYS A 43 14.44 8.32 23.74
C CYS A 43 14.66 8.94 25.13
N ASP A 44 13.72 8.75 26.07
CA ASP A 44 13.91 9.22 27.46
C ASP A 44 15.10 8.52 28.13
N TYR A 45 15.23 7.21 27.92
CA TYR A 45 16.38 6.45 28.42
C TYR A 45 17.70 6.95 27.82
N ILE A 46 17.74 7.20 26.50
CA ILE A 46 18.93 7.73 25.83
C ILE A 46 19.28 9.11 26.39
N LYS A 47 18.31 9.99 26.54
CA LYS A 47 18.51 11.33 27.13
C LYS A 47 19.08 11.24 28.55
N GLU A 48 18.56 10.35 29.36
CA GLU A 48 19.08 10.11 30.73
C GLU A 48 20.57 9.71 30.71
N LYS A 49 20.97 8.85 29.78
CA LYS A 49 22.32 8.32 29.68
C LYS A 49 23.34 9.25 29.00
N THR A 50 22.89 10.08 28.08
CA THR A 50 23.79 10.88 27.19
C THR A 50 23.66 12.38 27.39
N GLY A 51 22.57 12.86 27.99
CA GLY A 51 22.23 14.28 28.05
C GLY A 51 21.72 14.86 26.73
N ALA A 52 21.61 14.06 25.66
CA ALA A 52 21.17 14.54 24.36
C ALA A 52 19.66 14.85 24.35
N ASP A 53 19.29 15.98 23.80
CA ASP A 53 17.88 16.28 23.49
C ASP A 53 17.40 15.55 22.25
N PHE A 54 16.08 15.37 22.14
CA PHE A 54 15.49 14.65 21.01
C PHE A 54 14.17 15.26 20.57
N PHE A 55 13.86 15.04 19.29
CA PHE A 55 12.52 15.13 18.70
C PHE A 55 12.02 13.72 18.43
N LEU A 56 10.81 13.41 18.84
CA LEU A 56 10.25 12.07 18.69
C LEU A 56 9.92 11.74 17.23
N GLU A 57 9.66 12.75 16.41
CA GLU A 57 9.31 12.65 15.01
C GLU A 57 10.13 13.63 14.18
N SER A 58 10.78 13.15 13.14
CA SER A 58 11.64 13.98 12.27
C SER A 58 11.18 13.98 10.80
N GLY A 59 10.12 13.24 10.46
CA GLY A 59 9.66 13.04 9.09
C GLY A 59 10.44 11.98 8.30
N PHE A 60 11.50 11.43 8.86
CA PHE A 60 12.31 10.42 8.17
C PHE A 60 11.55 9.10 7.95
N ASN A 61 10.65 8.72 8.84
CA ASN A 61 9.78 7.56 8.70
C ASN A 61 8.76 7.69 7.55
N SER A 62 8.58 8.90 7.02
CA SER A 62 7.64 9.23 5.95
C SER A 62 6.18 8.85 6.24
N ASP A 63 5.79 8.89 7.50
CA ASP A 63 4.42 8.58 7.93
C ASP A 63 3.40 9.38 7.11
N LYS A 64 2.42 8.68 6.54
CA LYS A 64 1.32 9.25 5.73
C LYS A 64 1.78 10.05 4.49
N LYS A 65 2.94 9.69 3.93
CA LYS A 65 3.50 10.34 2.74
C LYS A 65 4.04 9.32 1.75
N ALA A 66 3.85 9.55 0.47
CA ALA A 66 4.54 8.82 -0.58
C ALA A 66 6.03 9.21 -0.56
N SER A 67 6.92 8.23 -0.44
CA SER A 67 8.36 8.49 -0.36
C SER A 67 9.20 7.40 -1.00
N ALA A 68 10.38 7.78 -1.49
CA ALA A 68 11.38 6.84 -1.98
C ALA A 68 11.87 5.90 -0.86
N ARG A 69 11.95 6.38 0.38
CA ARG A 69 12.31 5.55 1.52
C ARG A 69 11.34 4.37 1.69
N ASN A 70 10.05 4.65 1.73
CA ASN A 70 9.04 3.59 1.91
C ASN A 70 8.93 2.68 0.69
N MET A 71 9.28 3.16 -0.50
CA MET A 71 9.41 2.33 -1.71
C MET A 71 10.49 1.26 -1.58
N ILE A 72 11.65 1.62 -0.99
CA ILE A 72 12.84 0.76 -0.91
C ILE A 72 12.83 -0.08 0.37
N MET A 73 12.57 0.55 1.51
CA MET A 73 12.68 -0.07 2.82
C MET A 73 11.36 -0.69 3.30
N GLY A 74 10.23 -0.24 2.74
CA GLY A 74 8.90 -0.59 3.21
C GLY A 74 8.56 0.02 4.57
N ARG A 75 7.30 -0.10 4.96
CA ARG A 75 6.77 0.18 6.29
C ARG A 75 5.47 -0.61 6.47
N GLY A 76 5.37 -1.41 7.53
CA GLY A 76 4.30 -2.40 7.69
C GLY A 76 4.55 -3.65 6.84
N HIS A 77 3.53 -4.10 6.11
CA HIS A 77 3.65 -5.27 5.24
C HIS A 77 4.14 -4.90 3.84
N SER A 78 4.98 -5.75 3.25
CA SER A 78 5.27 -5.73 1.81
C SER A 78 4.54 -6.89 1.16
N VAL A 79 3.74 -6.60 0.13
CA VAL A 79 2.81 -7.57 -0.48
C VAL A 79 2.95 -7.56 -1.99
N ILE A 80 2.90 -8.76 -2.57
CA ILE A 80 2.85 -8.96 -4.01
C ILE A 80 1.60 -9.78 -4.34
N ALA A 81 0.81 -9.29 -5.29
CA ALA A 81 -0.26 -10.05 -5.91
C ALA A 81 0.04 -10.23 -7.40
N GLU A 82 -0.17 -11.43 -7.92
CA GLU A 82 -0.04 -11.68 -9.36
C GLU A 82 -1.09 -12.66 -9.85
N THR A 83 -1.44 -12.52 -11.12
CA THR A 83 -2.32 -13.44 -11.83
C THR A 83 -1.95 -13.52 -13.29
N THR A 84 -2.20 -14.66 -13.92
CA THR A 84 -2.09 -14.82 -15.37
C THR A 84 -3.48 -15.01 -15.96
N ILE A 85 -3.84 -14.16 -16.92
CA ILE A 85 -5.13 -14.19 -17.61
C ILE A 85 -4.89 -14.68 -19.04
N LYS A 86 -5.61 -15.74 -19.46
CA LYS A 86 -5.50 -16.29 -20.80
C LYS A 86 -5.87 -15.26 -21.87
N SER A 87 -5.19 -15.31 -23.02
CA SER A 87 -5.42 -14.42 -24.16
C SER A 87 -6.89 -14.31 -24.56
N SER A 88 -7.60 -15.45 -24.59
CA SER A 88 -9.03 -15.49 -24.92
C SER A 88 -9.92 -14.75 -23.90
N ILE A 89 -9.51 -14.69 -22.63
CA ILE A 89 -10.23 -13.94 -21.59
C ILE A 89 -9.86 -12.45 -21.67
N VAL A 90 -8.60 -12.12 -21.91
CA VAL A 90 -8.15 -10.73 -22.12
C VAL A 90 -8.96 -10.09 -23.25
N GLN A 91 -9.05 -10.75 -24.40
CA GLN A 91 -9.83 -10.25 -25.54
C GLN A 91 -11.34 -10.18 -25.26
N ARG A 92 -11.92 -11.25 -24.70
CA ARG A 92 -13.38 -11.36 -24.53
C ARG A 92 -13.94 -10.53 -23.38
N ILE A 93 -13.22 -10.47 -22.25
CA ILE A 93 -13.72 -9.83 -21.01
C ILE A 93 -13.10 -8.47 -20.80
N LEU A 94 -11.78 -8.33 -20.95
CA LEU A 94 -11.10 -7.06 -20.81
C LEU A 94 -11.21 -6.20 -22.08
N ASN A 95 -11.61 -6.81 -23.21
CA ASN A 95 -11.84 -6.16 -24.51
C ASN A 95 -10.65 -5.32 -24.97
N VAL A 96 -9.44 -5.87 -24.83
CA VAL A 96 -8.18 -5.22 -25.18
C VAL A 96 -7.25 -6.20 -25.90
N ASP A 97 -6.50 -5.69 -26.87
CA ASP A 97 -5.45 -6.44 -27.51
C ASP A 97 -4.18 -6.48 -26.64
N ILE A 98 -3.50 -7.62 -26.62
CA ILE A 98 -2.29 -7.80 -25.80
C ILE A 98 -1.20 -6.81 -26.24
N SER A 99 -1.07 -6.54 -27.53
CA SER A 99 -0.13 -5.55 -28.06
C SER A 99 -0.35 -4.13 -27.51
N GLU A 100 -1.58 -3.75 -27.20
CA GLU A 100 -1.87 -2.44 -26.60
C GLU A 100 -1.45 -2.41 -25.10
N LEU A 101 -1.61 -3.52 -24.41
CA LEU A 101 -1.10 -3.67 -23.04
C LEU A 101 0.44 -3.60 -22.99
N GLU A 102 1.12 -4.20 -23.97
CA GLU A 102 2.59 -4.15 -24.10
C GLU A 102 3.07 -2.72 -24.35
N LYS A 103 2.43 -1.99 -25.27
CA LYS A 103 2.73 -0.57 -25.52
C LYS A 103 2.57 0.27 -24.24
N TYR A 104 1.51 0.04 -23.49
CA TYR A 104 1.31 0.74 -22.22
C TYR A 104 2.39 0.39 -21.20
N GLN A 105 2.80 -0.87 -21.10
CA GLN A 105 3.87 -1.29 -20.19
C GLN A 105 5.21 -0.62 -20.52
N GLU A 106 5.47 -0.31 -21.77
CA GLU A 106 6.66 0.44 -22.19
C GLU A 106 6.54 1.93 -21.83
N LEU A 107 5.39 2.53 -22.10
CA LEU A 107 5.15 3.97 -21.95
C LEU A 107 4.87 4.39 -20.49
N GLY A 108 3.95 3.71 -19.82
CA GLY A 108 3.40 4.12 -18.53
C GLY A 108 4.44 4.27 -17.43
N PRO A 109 5.30 3.27 -17.18
CA PRO A 109 6.39 3.40 -16.19
C PRO A 109 7.40 4.49 -16.53
N THR A 110 7.65 4.72 -17.82
CA THR A 110 8.57 5.77 -18.29
C THR A 110 8.01 7.16 -18.01
N THR A 111 6.75 7.40 -18.34
CA THR A 111 6.09 8.69 -18.10
C THR A 111 5.87 8.96 -16.60
N SER A 112 5.56 7.93 -15.81
CA SER A 112 5.49 8.05 -14.34
C SER A 112 6.81 8.52 -13.74
N ARG A 113 7.94 7.94 -14.19
CA ARG A 113 9.27 8.38 -13.74
C ARG A 113 9.58 9.82 -14.16
N LEU A 114 9.23 10.22 -15.38
CA LEU A 114 9.41 11.61 -15.83
C LEU A 114 8.56 12.58 -15.01
N ALA A 115 7.38 12.18 -14.58
CA ALA A 115 6.52 12.98 -13.71
C ALA A 115 7.02 13.01 -12.24
N GLY A 116 8.00 12.19 -11.87
CA GLY A 116 8.51 12.10 -10.49
C GLY A 116 7.56 11.40 -9.51
N THR A 117 6.61 10.59 -10.01
CA THR A 117 5.69 9.85 -9.13
C THR A 117 6.43 8.74 -8.38
N GLN A 118 5.99 8.49 -7.15
CA GLN A 118 6.43 7.35 -6.37
C GLN A 118 5.56 6.13 -6.73
N GLY A 119 6.11 5.24 -7.56
CA GLY A 119 5.39 4.08 -8.09
C GLY A 119 5.00 4.22 -9.56
N THR A 120 4.53 3.10 -10.12
CA THR A 120 4.07 2.98 -11.51
C THR A 120 2.71 2.30 -11.52
N HIS A 121 1.66 3.05 -11.28
CA HIS A 121 0.30 2.58 -11.18
C HIS A 121 -0.68 3.67 -11.64
N LEU A 122 -1.97 3.34 -11.76
CA LEU A 122 -2.99 4.26 -12.23
C LEU A 122 -3.82 4.84 -11.08
N HIS A 123 -4.46 4.00 -10.26
CA HIS A 123 -5.43 4.49 -9.26
C HIS A 123 -5.54 3.62 -8.00
N ILE A 124 -4.46 3.02 -7.56
CA ILE A 124 -4.42 2.19 -6.33
C ILE A 124 -5.10 2.90 -5.15
N SER A 125 -4.92 4.21 -5.01
CA SER A 125 -5.51 5.02 -3.94
C SER A 125 -7.03 4.88 -3.84
N ASN A 126 -7.74 4.71 -4.96
CA ASN A 126 -9.19 4.52 -4.97
C ASN A 126 -9.59 3.20 -4.28
N ALA A 127 -8.88 2.11 -4.61
CA ALA A 127 -9.11 0.81 -3.97
C ALA A 127 -8.83 0.87 -2.47
N LEU A 128 -7.67 1.43 -2.10
CA LEU A 128 -7.26 1.51 -0.70
C LEU A 128 -8.24 2.36 0.12
N THR A 129 -8.65 3.52 -0.39
CA THR A 129 -9.57 4.42 0.32
C THR A 129 -10.87 3.70 0.67
N ALA A 130 -11.48 3.00 -0.28
CA ALA A 130 -12.74 2.27 -0.06
C ALA A 130 -12.58 1.18 1.01
N ILE A 131 -11.52 0.36 0.90
CA ILE A 131 -11.27 -0.73 1.84
C ILE A 131 -10.89 -0.20 3.23
N TYR A 132 -10.10 0.87 3.30
CA TYR A 132 -9.68 1.47 4.56
C TYR A 132 -10.86 2.01 5.36
N LEU A 133 -11.78 2.73 4.71
CA LEU A 133 -13.02 3.17 5.34
C LEU A 133 -13.87 1.99 5.80
N ALA A 134 -14.00 0.96 4.96
CA ALA A 134 -14.80 -0.21 5.26
C ALA A 134 -14.25 -1.06 6.40
N THR A 135 -12.93 -1.11 6.60
CA THR A 135 -12.25 -1.98 7.57
C THR A 135 -11.65 -1.24 8.77
N GLY A 136 -11.84 0.08 8.85
CA GLY A 136 -11.40 0.89 9.98
C GLY A 136 -9.89 1.14 10.00
N GLN A 137 -9.25 1.15 8.84
CA GLN A 137 -7.85 1.54 8.70
C GLN A 137 -7.70 3.06 8.78
N ASP A 138 -6.48 3.52 9.03
CA ASP A 138 -6.15 4.95 8.98
C ASP A 138 -6.13 5.44 7.52
N THR A 139 -7.13 6.19 7.11
CA THR A 139 -7.29 6.68 5.73
C THR A 139 -6.17 7.64 5.30
N ALA A 140 -5.50 8.32 6.23
CA ALA A 140 -4.34 9.14 5.89
C ALA A 140 -3.15 8.28 5.42
N CYS A 141 -3.08 7.02 5.81
CA CYS A 141 -2.05 6.09 5.33
C CYS A 141 -2.23 5.68 3.87
N VAL A 142 -3.35 5.98 3.22
CA VAL A 142 -3.53 5.76 1.78
C VAL A 142 -2.41 6.44 1.00
N ALA A 143 -1.96 7.63 1.41
CA ALA A 143 -0.89 8.35 0.74
C ALA A 143 0.44 7.57 0.71
N GLU A 144 0.81 6.88 1.79
CA GLU A 144 2.02 6.06 1.82
C GLU A 144 1.80 4.64 1.31
N ASN A 145 0.60 4.09 1.49
CA ASN A 145 0.33 2.69 1.16
C ASN A 145 -0.05 2.49 -0.31
N SER A 146 -0.40 3.56 -1.03
CA SER A 146 -0.65 3.51 -2.47
C SER A 146 0.62 3.57 -3.33
N ILE A 147 1.80 3.64 -2.72
CA ILE A 147 3.05 3.46 -3.45
C ILE A 147 3.08 2.04 -3.99
N GLY A 148 3.13 1.87 -5.30
CA GLY A 148 3.07 0.54 -5.89
C GLY A 148 3.68 0.44 -7.26
N HIS A 149 4.08 -0.77 -7.62
CA HIS A 149 4.57 -1.11 -8.95
C HIS A 149 3.61 -2.07 -9.61
N PHE A 150 2.91 -1.58 -10.62
CA PHE A 150 2.07 -2.40 -11.47
C PHE A 150 2.86 -2.79 -12.72
N GLN A 151 2.89 -4.08 -13.04
CA GLN A 151 3.67 -4.65 -14.12
C GLN A 151 2.82 -5.60 -14.95
N ILE A 152 3.10 -5.63 -16.24
CA ILE A 152 2.47 -6.52 -17.22
C ILE A 152 3.57 -7.27 -17.94
N GLU A 153 3.36 -8.54 -18.17
CA GLU A 153 4.28 -9.42 -18.90
C GLU A 153 3.47 -10.33 -19.82
N SER A 154 3.72 -10.28 -21.12
CA SER A 154 3.15 -11.25 -22.05
C SER A 154 3.80 -12.62 -21.84
N VAL A 155 2.98 -13.65 -21.75
CA VAL A 155 3.39 -15.04 -21.60
C VAL A 155 2.76 -15.89 -22.70
N ASN A 156 3.23 -17.14 -22.88
CA ASN A 156 2.89 -17.99 -24.03
C ASN A 156 1.38 -18.08 -24.38
N ASP A 157 0.48 -18.05 -23.39
CA ASP A 157 -0.98 -18.16 -23.60
C ASP A 157 -1.75 -17.09 -22.85
N GLY A 158 -1.18 -15.89 -22.67
CA GLY A 158 -1.89 -14.83 -21.98
C GLY A 158 -1.01 -13.68 -21.51
N VAL A 159 -1.50 -13.01 -20.50
CA VAL A 159 -0.83 -11.86 -19.88
C VAL A 159 -0.76 -12.07 -18.37
N LYS A 160 0.42 -11.91 -17.81
CA LYS A 160 0.64 -11.86 -16.36
C LYS A 160 0.55 -10.40 -15.91
N PHE A 161 -0.26 -10.18 -14.90
CA PHE A 161 -0.39 -8.92 -14.18
C PHE A 161 0.17 -9.10 -12.77
N ARG A 162 1.00 -8.16 -12.34
CA ARG A 162 1.61 -8.15 -11.01
C ARG A 162 1.51 -6.77 -10.39
N LEU A 163 1.15 -6.73 -9.12
CA LEU A 163 1.20 -5.53 -8.30
C LEU A 163 2.04 -5.78 -7.05
N THR A 164 3.01 -4.91 -6.81
CA THR A 164 3.81 -4.88 -5.58
C THR A 164 3.45 -3.64 -4.77
N LEU A 165 3.02 -3.82 -3.53
CA LEU A 165 2.80 -2.75 -2.54
C LEU A 165 3.85 -2.89 -1.43
N PRO A 166 4.91 -2.09 -1.43
CA PRO A 166 6.03 -2.26 -0.51
C PRO A 166 5.75 -1.77 0.92
N SER A 167 4.71 -0.95 1.11
CA SER A 167 4.49 -0.23 2.36
C SER A 167 3.01 -0.23 2.74
N MET A 168 2.56 -1.28 3.44
CA MET A 168 1.16 -1.47 3.83
C MET A 168 1.01 -1.44 5.35
N THR A 169 0.68 -0.27 5.90
CA THR A 169 0.49 -0.05 7.35
C THR A 169 -0.95 -0.34 7.78
N VAL A 170 -1.39 -1.58 7.58
CA VAL A 170 -2.73 -2.04 7.94
C VAL A 170 -2.73 -2.95 9.16
N GLY A 171 -3.84 -2.98 9.86
CA GLY A 171 -4.03 -3.85 11.01
C GLY A 171 -5.45 -4.35 11.15
N THR A 172 -5.62 -5.41 11.92
CA THR A 172 -6.93 -6.03 12.22
C THR A 172 -7.32 -5.88 13.66
N VAL A 173 -6.44 -5.29 14.47
CA VAL A 173 -6.67 -4.99 15.88
C VAL A 173 -6.34 -3.53 16.20
N GLY A 174 -7.07 -2.93 17.10
CA GLY A 174 -6.88 -1.55 17.55
C GLY A 174 -7.51 -0.50 16.64
N GLY A 175 -7.50 0.74 17.06
CA GLY A 175 -8.03 1.88 16.29
C GLY A 175 -9.46 1.68 15.81
N GLY A 176 -9.73 2.10 14.58
CA GLY A 176 -11.05 2.01 13.93
C GLY A 176 -11.56 0.60 13.68
N THR A 177 -10.71 -0.43 13.75
CA THR A 177 -11.12 -1.83 13.59
C THR A 177 -12.09 -2.31 14.67
N ARG A 178 -12.21 -1.56 15.77
CA ARG A 178 -13.12 -1.85 16.89
C ARG A 178 -14.55 -1.38 16.67
N LEU A 179 -14.78 -0.52 15.68
CA LEU A 179 -16.11 -0.04 15.33
C LEU A 179 -16.94 -1.21 14.78
N LEU A 180 -18.22 -1.28 15.15
CA LEU A 180 -19.06 -2.45 14.91
C LEU A 180 -19.13 -2.83 13.41
N ALA A 181 -19.37 -1.86 12.54
CA ALA A 181 -19.45 -2.08 11.09
C ALA A 181 -18.12 -2.57 10.50
N GLN A 182 -17.00 -1.92 10.88
CA GLN A 182 -15.67 -2.28 10.43
C GLN A 182 -15.26 -3.68 10.91
N GLN A 183 -15.62 -4.02 12.14
CA GLN A 183 -15.38 -5.35 12.68
C GLN A 183 -16.17 -6.42 11.92
N GLN A 184 -17.43 -6.13 11.56
CA GLN A 184 -18.23 -7.04 10.73
C GLN A 184 -17.64 -7.23 9.34
N ASN A 185 -17.14 -6.17 8.72
CA ASN A 185 -16.45 -6.23 7.43
C ASN A 185 -15.15 -7.06 7.51
N LEU A 186 -14.36 -6.88 8.58
CA LEU A 186 -13.18 -7.73 8.81
C LEU A 186 -13.54 -9.20 9.00
N LYS A 187 -14.67 -9.50 9.67
CA LYS A 187 -15.20 -10.87 9.80
C LYS A 187 -15.60 -11.44 8.43
N LEU A 188 -16.29 -10.66 7.61
CA LEU A 188 -16.67 -11.04 6.25
C LEU A 188 -15.44 -11.41 5.38
N LEU A 189 -14.35 -10.64 5.52
CA LEU A 189 -13.07 -10.91 4.85
C LEU A 189 -12.29 -12.07 5.50
N GLY A 190 -12.75 -12.61 6.62
CA GLY A 190 -12.03 -13.62 7.39
C GLY A 190 -10.72 -13.09 8.00
N CYS A 191 -10.68 -11.79 8.32
CA CYS A 191 -9.50 -11.08 8.87
C CYS A 191 -9.70 -10.61 10.32
N HIS A 192 -10.74 -11.07 11.00
CA HIS A 192 -11.06 -10.59 12.36
C HIS A 192 -10.22 -11.26 13.44
N GLU A 193 -9.80 -12.50 13.23
CA GLU A 193 -9.08 -13.34 14.20
C GLU A 193 -7.93 -14.10 13.52
N GLY A 194 -6.97 -14.58 14.34
CA GLY A 194 -5.85 -15.41 13.89
C GLY A 194 -4.51 -14.66 13.89
N GLU A 195 -3.44 -15.43 14.00
CA GLU A 195 -2.05 -14.90 14.13
C GLU A 195 -1.61 -14.01 12.97
N ASN A 196 -2.11 -14.24 11.76
CA ASN A 196 -1.69 -13.53 10.56
C ASN A 196 -2.83 -12.73 9.92
N SER A 197 -3.82 -12.31 10.70
CA SER A 197 -5.00 -11.62 10.17
C SER A 197 -4.66 -10.30 9.45
N SER A 198 -3.67 -9.54 9.93
CA SER A 198 -3.21 -8.31 9.25
C SER A 198 -2.49 -8.59 7.93
N LYS A 199 -1.71 -9.66 7.85
CA LYS A 199 -1.07 -10.10 6.60
C LYS A 199 -2.11 -10.50 5.56
N LYS A 200 -3.11 -11.30 5.98
CA LYS A 200 -4.23 -11.68 5.12
C LYS A 200 -4.99 -10.46 4.62
N LEU A 201 -5.25 -9.47 5.48
CA LEU A 201 -5.88 -8.22 5.06
C LEU A 201 -5.04 -7.48 4.02
N ALA A 202 -3.72 -7.38 4.21
CA ALA A 202 -2.81 -6.76 3.26
C ALA A 202 -2.82 -7.48 1.90
N GLU A 203 -2.86 -8.81 1.89
CA GLU A 203 -2.97 -9.63 0.66
C GLU A 203 -4.31 -9.37 -0.07
N ILE A 204 -5.43 -9.32 0.66
CA ILE A 204 -6.74 -9.01 0.08
C ILE A 204 -6.76 -7.60 -0.53
N ILE A 205 -6.18 -6.62 0.15
CA ILE A 205 -6.08 -5.24 -0.37
C ILE A 205 -5.25 -5.23 -1.65
N CYS A 206 -4.10 -5.87 -1.66
CA CYS A 206 -3.23 -5.93 -2.85
C CYS A 206 -3.92 -6.64 -4.02
N ALA A 207 -4.60 -7.76 -3.79
CA ALA A 207 -5.35 -8.48 -4.82
C ALA A 207 -6.51 -7.64 -5.38
N SER A 208 -7.23 -6.93 -4.51
CA SER A 208 -8.31 -6.03 -4.93
C SER A 208 -7.78 -4.85 -5.77
N ALA A 209 -6.66 -4.26 -5.34
CA ALA A 209 -5.99 -3.20 -6.10
C ALA A 209 -5.49 -3.71 -7.45
N LEU A 210 -4.90 -4.92 -7.51
CA LEU A 210 -4.47 -5.56 -8.76
C LEU A 210 -5.65 -5.72 -9.74
N ALA A 211 -6.80 -6.18 -9.26
CA ALA A 211 -7.98 -6.35 -10.09
C ALA A 211 -8.47 -5.01 -10.68
N LEU A 212 -8.49 -3.95 -9.87
CA LEU A 212 -8.89 -2.61 -10.30
C LEU A 212 -7.88 -1.98 -11.26
N GLU A 213 -6.57 -2.12 -11.02
CA GLU A 213 -5.52 -1.65 -11.94
C GLU A 213 -5.62 -2.36 -13.30
N THR A 214 -5.81 -3.68 -13.29
CA THR A 214 -5.98 -4.48 -14.51
C THR A 214 -7.21 -4.02 -15.30
N SER A 215 -8.33 -3.77 -14.63
CA SER A 215 -9.57 -3.29 -15.27
C SER A 215 -9.41 -1.90 -15.88
N LEU A 216 -8.83 -0.96 -15.11
CA LEU A 216 -8.65 0.42 -15.58
C LEU A 216 -7.67 0.48 -16.75
N LEU A 217 -6.54 -0.22 -16.66
CA LEU A 217 -5.58 -0.26 -17.74
C LEU A 217 -6.20 -0.79 -19.03
N SER A 218 -6.94 -1.90 -18.92
CA SER A 218 -7.61 -2.49 -20.09
C SER A 218 -8.60 -1.51 -20.72
N ALA A 219 -9.34 -0.75 -19.92
CA ALA A 219 -10.25 0.27 -20.40
C ALA A 219 -9.54 1.44 -21.10
N LEU A 220 -8.36 1.84 -20.60
CA LEU A 220 -7.54 2.88 -21.24
C LEU A 220 -6.97 2.38 -22.57
N ALA A 221 -6.39 1.19 -22.58
CA ALA A 221 -5.77 0.60 -23.76
C ALA A 221 -6.78 0.24 -24.87
N SER A 222 -8.06 -0.01 -24.53
CA SER A 222 -9.14 -0.31 -25.50
C SER A 222 -9.98 0.90 -25.91
N ASP A 223 -9.61 2.13 -25.48
CA ASP A 223 -10.40 3.36 -25.72
C ASP A 223 -11.85 3.29 -25.19
N THR A 224 -12.11 2.45 -24.19
CA THR A 224 -13.44 2.32 -23.59
C THR A 224 -13.62 3.21 -22.35
N PHE A 225 -12.53 3.71 -21.79
CA PHE A 225 -12.52 4.55 -20.58
C PHE A 225 -13.38 5.81 -20.74
N THR A 226 -13.15 6.59 -21.80
CA THR A 226 -13.91 7.80 -22.09
C THR A 226 -15.39 7.50 -22.36
N LYS A 227 -15.68 6.43 -23.09
CA LYS A 227 -17.05 6.00 -23.38
C LYS A 227 -17.83 5.66 -22.11
N ALA A 228 -17.17 4.98 -21.15
CA ALA A 228 -17.77 4.68 -19.85
C ALA A 228 -18.07 5.96 -19.05
N HIS A 229 -17.16 6.92 -19.04
CA HIS A 229 -17.37 8.22 -18.38
C HIS A 229 -18.50 9.01 -19.01
N MET A 230 -18.60 9.06 -20.33
CA MET A 230 -19.72 9.71 -21.01
C MET A 230 -21.06 9.06 -20.68
N LYS A 231 -21.10 7.71 -20.65
CA LYS A 231 -22.33 6.97 -20.37
C LYS A 231 -22.81 7.11 -18.93
N TYR A 232 -21.90 7.07 -17.96
CA TYR A 232 -22.24 7.00 -16.53
C TYR A 232 -22.00 8.31 -15.78
N GLY A 233 -21.12 9.18 -16.24
CA GLY A 233 -20.79 10.46 -15.61
C GLY A 233 -21.70 11.60 -16.03
N LEU A 234 -22.09 11.68 -17.29
CA LEU A 234 -22.95 12.76 -17.81
C LEU A 234 -24.45 12.50 -17.63
N SER A 235 -24.85 11.28 -17.30
CA SER A 235 -26.26 10.97 -17.01
C SER A 235 -26.75 11.50 -15.65
N LEU A 236 -25.89 12.18 -14.90
CA LEU A 236 -26.20 12.81 -13.62
C LEU A 236 -26.28 14.35 -13.70
N ILE A 237 -26.14 14.90 -14.90
CA ILE A 237 -26.37 16.30 -15.21
C ILE A 237 -27.61 16.39 -16.12
#